data_cea15517bd7e950b6f0a539955a22b8d
#
_entry.id   cea15517bd7e950b6f0a539955a22b8d
#
_cell.length_a   1.000
_cell.length_b   1.000
_cell.length_c   1.000
_cell.angle_alpha   90.00
_cell.angle_beta   90.00
_cell.angle_gamma   90.00
#
_symmetry.space_group_name_H-M   'P 1'
#
loop_
_entity.id
_entity.type
_entity.pdbx_description
1 polymer ?
#
loop_
_entity_poly.entity_id
_entity_poly.type
_entity_poly.pdbx_seq_one_letter_code
_entity_poly.pdbx_strand_id
1 'polypeptide(L)'
;MEQLVAKYSVPLHCISLLLLLASYFGVYQHGRSVERAEASAASAERDSGERLAEVIGERGARQEEQRRAQAQEEARAHAQEERTIADAGAAGADVAGQRLRDEAGKLAATVSCAGTDTAAIARGHAATRAAMVLSDLRDRADARAGELATALDRARIAGRQCEREYDALMPPG
;
A
#
# COMPACT_ATOMS: atom_id res chain seq x y z
N MET A 1 -4.11 -104.93 0.44
CA MET A 1 -4.78 -103.60 0.59
C MET A 1 -3.82 -102.51 1.06
N GLU A 2 -2.79 -102.81 1.85
CA GLU A 2 -1.86 -101.77 2.35
C GLU A 2 -1.02 -101.05 1.28
N GLN A 3 -0.62 -101.70 0.21
CA GLN A 3 0.20 -101.10 -0.84
C GLN A 3 -0.55 -100.08 -1.69
N LEU A 4 -1.86 -100.12 -1.80
CA LEU A 4 -2.68 -99.15 -2.50
C LEU A 4 -2.85 -97.81 -1.70
N VAL A 5 -2.92 -97.97 -0.38
CA VAL A 5 -3.06 -96.78 0.52
C VAL A 5 -1.76 -95.95 0.54
N ALA A 6 -0.61 -96.64 0.58
CA ALA A 6 0.70 -95.93 0.51
C ALA A 6 0.96 -95.20 -0.78
N LYS A 7 0.43 -95.69 -1.93
CA LYS A 7 0.64 -95.11 -3.24
C LYS A 7 -0.17 -93.84 -3.46
N TYR A 8 -1.27 -93.66 -2.73
CA TYR A 8 -2.14 -92.47 -2.89
C TYR A 8 -1.98 -91.46 -1.73
N SER A 9 -1.34 -91.80 -0.66
CA SER A 9 -1.15 -90.93 0.49
C SER A 9 -0.20 -89.75 0.18
N VAL A 10 0.87 -90.00 -0.56
CA VAL A 10 1.84 -88.99 -0.90
C VAL A 10 1.23 -87.84 -1.79
N PRO A 11 0.52 -88.24 -2.92
CA PRO A 11 -0.10 -87.20 -3.71
C PRO A 11 -1.22 -86.39 -3.00
N LEU A 12 -1.95 -87.07 -2.10
CA LEU A 12 -3.00 -86.45 -1.32
C LEU A 12 -2.46 -85.35 -0.34
N HIS A 13 -1.31 -85.66 0.30
CA HIS A 13 -0.62 -84.68 1.19
C HIS A 13 -0.04 -83.47 0.34
N CYS A 14 0.49 -83.76 -0.82
CA CYS A 14 0.96 -82.70 -1.70
C CYS A 14 -0.17 -81.73 -2.16
N ILE A 15 -1.36 -82.31 -2.50
CA ILE A 15 -2.53 -81.52 -2.89
C ILE A 15 -3.04 -80.65 -1.70
N SER A 16 -3.12 -81.28 -0.48
CA SER A 16 -3.55 -80.50 0.69
C SER A 16 -2.58 -79.33 1.04
N LEU A 17 -1.27 -79.57 0.90
CA LEU A 17 -0.26 -78.59 1.15
C LEU A 17 -0.34 -77.42 0.12
N LEU A 18 -0.58 -77.72 -1.15
CA LEU A 18 -0.80 -76.77 -2.21
C LEU A 18 -2.06 -75.89 -1.99
N LEU A 19 -3.15 -76.53 -1.53
CA LEU A 19 -4.38 -75.77 -1.19
C LEU A 19 -4.18 -74.87 0.02
N LEU A 20 -3.43 -75.25 1.03
CA LEU A 20 -3.08 -74.40 2.17
C LEU A 20 -2.20 -73.27 1.76
N LEU A 21 -1.20 -73.48 0.94
CA LEU A 21 -0.35 -72.42 0.39
C LEU A 21 -1.14 -71.43 -0.48
N ALA A 22 -2.03 -71.92 -1.35
CA ALA A 22 -2.89 -71.08 -2.16
C ALA A 22 -3.86 -70.23 -1.32
N SER A 23 -4.46 -70.84 -0.27
CA SER A 23 -5.31 -70.14 0.69
C SER A 23 -4.54 -69.04 1.43
N TYR A 24 -3.38 -69.40 1.98
CA TYR A 24 -2.51 -68.44 2.67
C TYR A 24 -2.09 -67.29 1.74
N PHE A 25 -1.70 -67.56 0.51
CA PHE A 25 -1.34 -66.55 -0.47
C PHE A 25 -2.53 -65.66 -0.84
N GLY A 26 -3.72 -66.22 -0.98
CA GLY A 26 -4.96 -65.49 -1.23
C GLY A 26 -5.28 -64.48 -0.10
N VAL A 27 -5.22 -64.93 1.16
CA VAL A 27 -5.44 -64.06 2.32
C VAL A 27 -4.35 -62.99 2.43
N TYR A 28 -3.10 -63.35 2.18
CA TYR A 28 -1.99 -62.40 2.19
C TYR A 28 -2.16 -61.32 1.13
N GLN A 29 -2.51 -61.65 -0.12
CA GLN A 29 -2.75 -60.71 -1.18
C GLN A 29 -3.97 -59.81 -0.91
N HIS A 30 -5.02 -60.39 -0.33
CA HIS A 30 -6.22 -59.61 0.05
C HIS A 30 -5.91 -58.61 1.14
N GLY A 31 -5.21 -58.99 2.21
CA GLY A 31 -4.78 -58.09 3.26
C GLY A 31 -3.93 -56.91 2.72
N ARG A 32 -2.99 -57.22 1.84
CA ARG A 32 -2.12 -56.24 1.22
C ARG A 32 -2.88 -55.29 0.28
N SER A 33 -3.95 -55.76 -0.36
CA SER A 33 -4.79 -54.86 -1.21
C SER A 33 -5.65 -53.90 -0.37
N VAL A 34 -6.14 -54.33 0.78
CA VAL A 34 -6.90 -53.48 1.72
C VAL A 34 -6.01 -52.41 2.32
N GLU A 35 -4.83 -52.77 2.81
CA GLU A 35 -3.86 -51.79 3.35
C GLU A 35 -3.48 -50.73 2.30
N ARG A 36 -3.28 -51.13 1.05
CA ARG A 36 -2.99 -50.15 -0.04
C ARG A 36 -4.17 -49.26 -0.32
N ALA A 37 -5.39 -49.77 -0.31
CA ALA A 37 -6.59 -48.98 -0.52
C ALA A 37 -6.79 -47.95 0.61
N GLU A 38 -6.59 -48.38 1.87
CA GLU A 38 -6.67 -47.48 3.03
C GLU A 38 -5.57 -46.39 2.99
N ALA A 39 -4.33 -46.78 2.66
CA ALA A 39 -3.23 -45.84 2.54
C ALA A 39 -3.48 -44.82 1.41
N SER A 40 -4.02 -45.28 0.25
CA SER A 40 -4.36 -44.37 -0.86
C SER A 40 -5.54 -43.46 -0.55
N ALA A 41 -6.53 -43.91 0.22
CA ALA A 41 -7.63 -43.06 0.68
C ALA A 41 -7.14 -42.01 1.67
N ALA A 42 -6.30 -42.39 2.63
CA ALA A 42 -5.72 -41.48 3.59
C ALA A 42 -4.80 -40.40 2.93
N SER A 43 -4.05 -40.79 1.89
CA SER A 43 -3.25 -39.83 1.14
C SER A 43 -4.13 -38.84 0.33
N ALA A 44 -5.18 -39.35 -0.33
CA ALA A 44 -6.11 -38.50 -1.06
C ALA A 44 -6.86 -37.50 -0.16
N GLU A 45 -7.19 -37.90 1.06
CA GLU A 45 -7.81 -37.02 2.06
C GLU A 45 -6.84 -35.92 2.49
N ARG A 46 -5.58 -36.25 2.76
CA ARG A 46 -4.54 -35.26 3.08
C ARG A 46 -4.32 -34.30 1.92
N ASP A 47 -4.13 -34.79 0.71
CA ASP A 47 -3.94 -33.97 -0.48
C ASP A 47 -5.12 -33.01 -0.71
N SER A 48 -6.35 -33.48 -0.46
CA SER A 48 -7.53 -32.61 -0.58
C SER A 48 -7.58 -31.54 0.50
N GLY A 49 -7.17 -31.87 1.74
CA GLY A 49 -7.05 -30.92 2.85
C GLY A 49 -5.98 -29.86 2.58
N GLU A 50 -4.81 -30.27 2.09
CA GLU A 50 -3.72 -29.36 1.74
C GLU A 50 -4.13 -28.38 0.62
N ARG A 51 -4.77 -28.87 -0.44
CA ARG A 51 -5.28 -28.02 -1.53
C ARG A 51 -6.33 -27.01 -1.05
N LEU A 52 -7.22 -27.45 -0.15
CA LEU A 52 -8.22 -26.55 0.42
C LEU A 52 -7.56 -25.46 1.29
N ALA A 53 -6.59 -25.83 2.11
CA ALA A 53 -5.82 -24.89 2.92
C ALA A 53 -5.05 -23.87 2.04
N GLU A 54 -4.43 -24.33 0.95
CA GLU A 54 -3.75 -23.47 -0.03
C GLU A 54 -4.72 -22.46 -0.65
N VAL A 55 -5.89 -22.92 -1.15
CA VAL A 55 -6.91 -22.03 -1.75
C VAL A 55 -7.45 -21.00 -0.74
N ILE A 56 -7.65 -21.41 0.51
CA ILE A 56 -8.09 -20.50 1.58
C ILE A 56 -6.98 -19.47 1.86
N GLY A 57 -5.73 -19.90 1.96
CA GLY A 57 -4.57 -19.03 2.15
C GLY A 57 -4.41 -18.01 1.02
N GLU A 58 -4.49 -18.47 -0.24
CA GLU A 58 -4.43 -17.56 -1.39
C GLU A 58 -5.57 -16.53 -1.42
N ARG A 59 -6.79 -16.95 -1.09
CA ARG A 59 -7.93 -16.01 -1.01
C ARG A 59 -7.73 -14.98 0.08
N GLY A 60 -7.26 -15.40 1.26
CA GLY A 60 -6.92 -14.49 2.35
C GLY A 60 -5.83 -13.48 1.96
N ALA A 61 -4.76 -13.95 1.32
CA ALA A 61 -3.69 -13.10 0.83
C ALA A 61 -4.18 -12.06 -0.21
N ARG A 62 -5.01 -12.48 -1.17
CA ARG A 62 -5.60 -11.59 -2.18
C ARG A 62 -6.54 -10.54 -1.56
N GLN A 63 -7.33 -10.93 -0.57
CA GLN A 63 -8.22 -9.99 0.14
C GLN A 63 -7.40 -8.93 0.90
N GLU A 64 -6.34 -9.36 1.57
CA GLU A 64 -5.45 -8.44 2.29
C GLU A 64 -4.70 -7.50 1.32
N GLU A 65 -4.25 -8.00 0.18
CA GLU A 65 -3.64 -7.18 -0.86
C GLU A 65 -4.61 -6.13 -1.42
N GLN A 66 -5.86 -6.53 -1.69
CA GLN A 66 -6.90 -5.60 -2.12
C GLN A 66 -7.20 -4.53 -1.07
N ARG A 67 -7.30 -4.92 0.20
CA ARG A 67 -7.48 -3.97 1.31
C ARG A 67 -6.35 -2.94 1.37
N ARG A 68 -5.11 -3.40 1.28
CA ARG A 68 -3.93 -2.51 1.28
C ARG A 68 -3.91 -1.58 0.06
N ALA A 69 -4.23 -2.11 -1.11
CA ALA A 69 -4.31 -1.30 -2.33
C ALA A 69 -5.39 -0.21 -2.23
N GLN A 70 -6.56 -0.53 -1.70
CA GLN A 70 -7.63 0.44 -1.46
C GLN A 70 -7.21 1.52 -0.47
N ALA A 71 -6.63 1.15 0.68
CA ALA A 71 -6.18 2.11 1.68
C ALA A 71 -5.07 3.04 1.15
N GLN A 72 -4.16 2.53 0.32
CA GLN A 72 -3.16 3.36 -0.36
C GLN A 72 -3.80 4.33 -1.36
N GLU A 73 -4.79 3.89 -2.12
CA GLU A 73 -5.49 4.75 -3.08
C GLU A 73 -6.28 5.86 -2.36
N GLU A 74 -6.95 5.54 -1.26
CA GLU A 74 -7.60 6.54 -0.41
C GLU A 74 -6.60 7.56 0.15
N ALA A 75 -5.44 7.11 0.61
CA ALA A 75 -4.38 8.00 1.10
C ALA A 75 -3.88 8.95 0.00
N ARG A 76 -3.74 8.45 -1.24
CA ARG A 76 -3.35 9.27 -2.41
C ARG A 76 -4.43 10.27 -2.81
N ALA A 77 -5.69 9.83 -2.85
CA ALA A 77 -6.82 10.69 -3.17
C ALA A 77 -6.94 11.84 -2.17
N HIS A 78 -6.82 11.54 -0.88
CA HIS A 78 -6.84 12.55 0.17
C HIS A 78 -5.66 13.54 0.06
N ALA A 79 -4.45 13.03 -0.20
CA ALA A 79 -3.28 13.91 -0.40
C ALA A 79 -3.44 14.81 -1.63
N GLN A 80 -4.10 14.34 -2.68
CA GLN A 80 -4.38 15.13 -3.87
C GLN A 80 -5.40 16.24 -3.57
N GLU A 81 -6.44 15.94 -2.79
CA GLU A 81 -7.41 16.94 -2.32
C GLU A 81 -6.73 18.03 -1.47
N GLU A 82 -5.91 17.63 -0.49
CA GLU A 82 -5.14 18.56 0.34
C GLU A 82 -4.23 19.47 -0.52
N ARG A 83 -3.57 18.92 -1.54
CA ARG A 83 -2.76 19.74 -2.49
C ARG A 83 -3.61 20.74 -3.24
N THR A 84 -4.76 20.33 -3.75
CA THR A 84 -5.66 21.22 -4.48
C THR A 84 -6.12 22.38 -3.60
N ILE A 85 -6.47 22.10 -2.34
CA ILE A 85 -6.87 23.13 -1.37
C ILE A 85 -5.69 24.08 -1.06
N ALA A 86 -4.50 23.55 -0.83
CA ALA A 86 -3.31 24.34 -0.55
C ALA A 86 -2.93 25.25 -1.74
N ASP A 87 -2.93 24.72 -2.96
CA ASP A 87 -2.62 25.48 -4.18
C ASP A 87 -3.68 26.58 -4.42
N ALA A 88 -4.96 26.31 -4.20
CA ALA A 88 -6.02 27.31 -4.29
C ALA A 88 -5.86 28.42 -3.23
N GLY A 89 -5.48 28.05 -2.01
CA GLY A 89 -5.16 29.00 -0.93
C GLY A 89 -3.98 29.89 -1.28
N ALA A 90 -2.90 29.32 -1.81
CA ALA A 90 -1.72 30.07 -2.26
C ALA A 90 -2.06 31.06 -3.37
N ALA A 91 -2.81 30.62 -4.39
CA ALA A 91 -3.26 31.47 -5.48
C ALA A 91 -4.16 32.63 -4.99
N GLY A 92 -5.04 32.34 -4.03
CA GLY A 92 -5.88 33.37 -3.38
C GLY A 92 -5.05 34.42 -2.62
N ALA A 93 -4.03 33.98 -1.90
CA ALA A 93 -3.11 34.88 -1.19
C ALA A 93 -2.31 35.76 -2.16
N ASP A 94 -1.83 35.22 -3.29
CA ASP A 94 -1.13 35.98 -4.31
C ASP A 94 -2.01 37.06 -4.92
N VAL A 95 -3.26 36.77 -5.27
CA VAL A 95 -4.23 37.73 -5.79
C VAL A 95 -4.52 38.84 -4.77
N ALA A 96 -4.71 38.49 -3.50
CA ALA A 96 -4.93 39.45 -2.42
C ALA A 96 -3.70 40.35 -2.21
N GLY A 97 -2.50 39.78 -2.22
CA GLY A 97 -1.24 40.50 -2.14
C GLY A 97 -1.06 41.50 -3.31
N GLN A 98 -1.38 41.07 -4.54
CA GLN A 98 -1.31 41.94 -5.70
C GLN A 98 -2.27 43.12 -5.59
N ARG A 99 -3.54 42.88 -5.21
CA ARG A 99 -4.51 43.98 -5.00
C ARG A 99 -4.03 44.98 -3.96
N LEU A 100 -3.45 44.51 -2.86
CA LEU A 100 -2.91 45.41 -1.82
C LEU A 100 -1.77 46.26 -2.32
N ARG A 101 -0.86 45.70 -3.16
CA ARG A 101 0.22 46.45 -3.80
C ARG A 101 -0.31 47.51 -4.74
N ASP A 102 -1.32 47.20 -5.57
CA ASP A 102 -1.96 48.10 -6.49
C ASP A 102 -2.62 49.27 -5.76
N GLU A 103 -3.33 49.01 -4.66
CA GLU A 103 -3.95 50.08 -3.84
C GLU A 103 -2.89 50.94 -3.12
N ALA A 104 -1.82 50.32 -2.60
CA ALA A 104 -0.71 51.07 -2.03
C ALA A 104 -0.02 51.96 -3.06
N GLY A 105 0.16 51.48 -4.31
CA GLY A 105 0.70 52.25 -5.40
C GLY A 105 -0.19 53.45 -5.78
N LYS A 106 -1.51 53.28 -5.84
CA LYS A 106 -2.46 54.36 -6.06
C LYS A 106 -2.38 55.41 -4.96
N LEU A 107 -2.35 55.01 -3.71
CA LEU A 107 -2.22 55.91 -2.56
C LEU A 107 -0.90 56.70 -2.63
N ALA A 108 0.23 56.03 -2.93
CA ALA A 108 1.52 56.68 -3.06
C ALA A 108 1.53 57.75 -4.20
N ALA A 109 0.81 57.48 -5.30
CA ALA A 109 0.67 58.43 -6.40
C ALA A 109 -0.17 59.69 -6.06
N THR A 110 -1.08 59.60 -5.08
CA THR A 110 -1.93 60.73 -4.66
C THR A 110 -1.24 61.63 -3.63
N VAL A 111 -0.18 61.16 -2.96
CA VAL A 111 0.57 61.94 -1.98
C VAL A 111 1.58 62.83 -2.70
N SER A 112 1.18 64.04 -3.07
CA SER A 112 2.07 65.08 -3.60
C SER A 112 2.29 66.14 -2.54
N CYS A 113 3.55 66.36 -2.14
CA CYS A 113 3.91 67.47 -1.26
C CYS A 113 4.13 68.71 -2.10
N ALA A 114 3.18 69.66 -2.03
CA ALA A 114 3.35 71.01 -2.55
C ALA A 114 4.12 71.84 -1.52
N GLY A 115 5.41 72.10 -1.76
CA GLY A 115 6.23 72.93 -0.89
C GLY A 115 7.07 73.93 -1.69
N THR A 116 7.27 75.10 -1.17
CA THR A 116 8.10 76.15 -1.78
C THR A 116 9.54 76.15 -1.28
N ASP A 117 9.84 75.37 -0.28
CA ASP A 117 11.20 75.24 0.32
C ASP A 117 12.00 74.12 -0.38
N THR A 118 13.10 74.47 -1.04
CA THR A 118 13.98 73.55 -1.75
C THR A 118 14.61 72.47 -0.86
N ALA A 119 14.88 72.76 0.40
CA ALA A 119 15.41 71.80 1.34
C ALA A 119 14.35 70.78 1.80
N ALA A 120 13.08 71.20 1.91
CA ALA A 120 11.96 70.35 2.15
C ALA A 120 11.69 69.42 0.98
N ILE A 121 11.77 69.96 -0.27
CA ILE A 121 11.63 69.12 -1.49
C ILE A 121 12.75 68.07 -1.59
N ALA A 122 14.01 68.42 -1.29
CA ALA A 122 15.12 67.48 -1.32
C ALA A 122 14.97 66.36 -0.30
N ARG A 123 14.52 66.67 0.92
CA ARG A 123 14.20 65.68 1.96
C ARG A 123 13.05 64.77 1.56
N GLY A 124 12.01 65.33 0.93
CA GLY A 124 10.88 64.57 0.38
C GLY A 124 11.32 63.58 -0.67
N HIS A 125 12.15 63.99 -1.64
CA HIS A 125 12.71 63.06 -2.63
C HIS A 125 13.59 61.96 -2.03
N ALA A 126 14.37 62.27 -0.98
CA ALA A 126 15.17 61.25 -0.27
C ALA A 126 14.27 60.24 0.46
N ALA A 127 13.22 60.70 1.13
CA ALA A 127 12.25 59.85 1.82
C ALA A 127 11.47 58.97 0.82
N THR A 128 11.05 59.51 -0.32
CA THR A 128 10.37 58.76 -1.37
C THR A 128 11.27 57.65 -1.95
N ARG A 129 12.56 57.96 -2.21
CA ARG A 129 13.51 56.92 -2.70
C ARG A 129 13.73 55.83 -1.65
N ALA A 130 13.88 56.18 -0.36
CA ALA A 130 14.01 55.21 0.72
C ALA A 130 12.76 54.34 0.83
N ALA A 131 11.57 54.94 0.74
CA ALA A 131 10.30 54.20 0.76
C ALA A 131 10.17 53.23 -0.43
N MET A 132 10.59 53.62 -1.66
CA MET A 132 10.59 52.73 -2.82
C MET A 132 11.54 51.56 -2.64
N VAL A 133 12.75 51.77 -2.14
CA VAL A 133 13.71 50.68 -1.86
C VAL A 133 13.16 49.72 -0.80
N LEU A 134 12.56 50.27 0.26
CA LEU A 134 11.98 49.43 1.35
C LEU A 134 10.76 48.65 0.82
N SER A 135 9.92 49.23 -0.01
CA SER A 135 8.80 48.56 -0.65
C SER A 135 9.28 47.40 -1.54
N ASP A 136 10.28 47.62 -2.39
CA ASP A 136 10.86 46.59 -3.26
C ASP A 136 11.49 45.44 -2.41
N LEU A 137 12.19 45.77 -1.33
CA LEU A 137 12.75 44.76 -0.42
C LEU A 137 11.66 43.95 0.25
N ARG A 138 10.59 44.59 0.73
CA ARG A 138 9.43 43.95 1.31
C ARG A 138 8.75 43.02 0.32
N ASP A 139 8.52 43.47 -0.90
CA ASP A 139 7.87 42.66 -1.93
C ASP A 139 8.68 41.41 -2.28
N ARG A 140 10.02 41.53 -2.32
CA ARG A 140 10.90 40.37 -2.47
C ARG A 140 10.84 39.41 -1.26
N ALA A 141 10.79 39.95 -0.04
CA ALA A 141 10.65 39.17 1.16
C ALA A 141 9.32 38.44 1.20
N ASP A 142 8.22 39.09 0.88
CA ASP A 142 6.88 38.50 0.79
C ASP A 142 6.82 37.39 -0.27
N ALA A 143 7.41 37.62 -1.45
CA ALA A 143 7.48 36.58 -2.49
C ALA A 143 8.25 35.33 -2.01
N ARG A 144 9.38 35.52 -1.35
CA ARG A 144 10.15 34.42 -0.78
C ARG A 144 9.42 33.69 0.35
N ALA A 145 8.71 34.42 1.21
CA ALA A 145 7.87 33.83 2.26
C ALA A 145 6.75 32.97 1.66
N GLY A 146 6.11 33.44 0.58
CA GLY A 146 5.09 32.68 -0.15
C GLY A 146 5.64 31.39 -0.78
N GLU A 147 6.81 31.48 -1.45
CA GLU A 147 7.50 30.30 -2.00
C GLU A 147 7.81 29.27 -0.91
N LEU A 148 8.33 29.70 0.23
CA LEU A 148 8.66 28.82 1.35
C LEU A 148 7.42 28.21 2.00
N ALA A 149 6.35 29.00 2.17
CA ALA A 149 5.07 28.51 2.69
C ALA A 149 4.51 27.40 1.79
N THR A 150 4.49 27.61 0.47
CA THR A 150 4.04 26.62 -0.51
C THR A 150 4.91 25.35 -0.47
N ALA A 151 6.22 25.49 -0.38
CA ALA A 151 7.13 24.36 -0.27
C ALA A 151 6.90 23.55 1.05
N LEU A 152 6.68 24.27 2.15
CA LEU A 152 6.39 23.66 3.44
C LEU A 152 5.06 22.88 3.43
N ASP A 153 4.01 23.43 2.83
CA ASP A 153 2.71 22.75 2.72
C ASP A 153 2.82 21.48 1.88
N ARG A 154 3.54 21.54 0.76
CA ARG A 154 3.81 20.36 -0.08
C ARG A 154 4.59 19.29 0.69
N ALA A 155 5.59 19.68 1.45
CA ALA A 155 6.39 18.76 2.26
C ALA A 155 5.54 18.11 3.39
N ARG A 156 4.68 18.89 4.05
CA ARG A 156 3.75 18.38 5.09
C ARG A 156 2.72 17.40 4.52
N ILE A 157 2.14 17.72 3.35
CA ILE A 157 1.18 16.84 2.68
C ILE A 157 1.87 15.53 2.28
N ALA A 158 3.07 15.60 1.71
CA ALA A 158 3.84 14.41 1.34
C ALA A 158 4.21 13.56 2.56
N GLY A 159 4.60 14.18 3.68
CA GLY A 159 4.87 13.49 4.93
C GLY A 159 3.65 12.72 5.46
N ARG A 160 2.49 13.38 5.57
CA ARG A 160 1.24 12.73 5.99
C ARG A 160 0.78 11.64 5.03
N GLN A 161 0.98 11.82 3.73
CA GLN A 161 0.69 10.78 2.76
C GLN A 161 1.56 9.54 3.00
N CYS A 162 2.87 9.72 3.21
CA CYS A 162 3.80 8.65 3.48
C CYS A 162 3.44 7.89 4.78
N GLU A 163 3.07 8.60 5.83
CA GLU A 163 2.59 8.01 7.10
C GLU A 163 1.34 7.15 6.87
N ARG A 164 0.33 7.66 6.17
CA ARG A 164 -0.91 6.91 5.87
C ARG A 164 -0.65 5.69 4.99
N GLU A 165 0.22 5.81 3.99
CA GLU A 165 0.61 4.69 3.13
C GLU A 165 1.35 3.61 3.94
N TYR A 166 2.19 4.01 4.90
CA TYR A 166 2.87 3.09 5.79
C TYR A 166 1.90 2.39 6.73
N ASP A 167 0.98 3.12 7.36
CA ASP A 167 -0.05 2.56 8.24
C ASP A 167 -0.96 1.57 7.51
N ALA A 168 -1.25 1.82 6.22
CA ALA A 168 -2.03 0.92 5.37
C ALA A 168 -1.33 -0.44 5.12
N LEU A 169 -0.02 -0.52 5.29
CA LEU A 169 0.75 -1.77 5.16
C LEU A 169 0.76 -2.59 6.47
N MET A 170 0.49 -1.94 7.61
CA MET A 170 0.46 -2.63 8.89
C MET A 170 -0.81 -3.46 9.06
N PRO A 171 -0.74 -4.65 9.66
CA PRO A 171 -1.91 -5.42 10.01
C PRO A 171 -2.73 -4.65 11.06
N PRO A 172 -4.07 -4.72 11.02
CA PRO A 172 -4.89 -4.17 12.07
C PRO A 172 -4.55 -4.86 13.40
N GLY A 173 -4.23 -4.07 14.42
CA GLY A 173 -3.94 -4.56 15.76
C GLY A 173 -5.14 -5.20 16.46
#